data_1e056bdd07e497f80cbc269693eeb57b
#
_entry.id   1e056bdd07e497f80cbc269693eeb57b
#
_cell.length_a   1.000
_cell.length_b   1.000
_cell.length_c   1.000
_cell.angle_alpha   90.00
_cell.angle_beta   90.00
_cell.angle_gamma   90.00
#
_symmetry.space_group_name_H-M   'P 1'
#
loop_
_entity.id
_entity.type
_entity.pdbx_description
1 polymer ?
#
loop_
_entity_poly.entity_id
_entity_poly.type
_entity_poly.pdbx_seq_one_letter_code
_entity_poly.pdbx_strand_id
1 'polypeptide(L)'
;ACGPDPAAAASSPAVAPLQPPTHEHRLVVWATTSLREPLQHLAREYERLAGQATVELRFGGGDDLLTARNQGEACDVVAIGDSSQMSRFAAAAHLAPHGVAELARNRLAIVVPAGNPAAIRELADLGRPGVRLAVGRRSASIGRYASWALSAAQVAVEPAVRVASADAVLAEVAAGRADAGIVYTTTLRGAPASVEGVVIAPAQNQPVLYSIAVDRQAAQSAGARAFVALACGEVGQRILRDSGFLPPGAK
;
A
#
# COMPACT_ATOMS: atom_id res chain seq x y z
N ALA A 1 48.00 38.10 -20.68
CA ALA A 1 46.55 38.25 -20.44
C ALA A 1 45.87 37.01 -20.97
N CYS A 2 45.57 36.07 -20.13
CA CYS A 2 44.79 34.87 -20.45
C CYS A 2 43.51 34.98 -19.68
N GLY A 3 42.37 35.15 -20.39
CA GLY A 3 41.06 35.20 -19.77
C GLY A 3 40.55 33.82 -19.45
N PRO A 4 39.66 33.68 -18.46
CA PRO A 4 39.11 32.39 -18.08
C PRO A 4 37.99 31.94 -19.04
N ASP A 5 38.02 30.65 -19.33
CA ASP A 5 37.06 29.92 -20.15
C ASP A 5 35.73 29.78 -19.41
N PRO A 6 34.58 30.05 -20.02
CA PRO A 6 33.28 29.90 -19.35
C PRO A 6 32.65 28.52 -19.57
N ALA A 7 32.22 27.94 -18.48
CA ALA A 7 31.09 27.04 -18.36
C ALA A 7 31.21 25.64 -18.97
N ALA A 8 31.60 24.70 -18.13
CA ALA A 8 31.16 23.33 -18.26
C ALA A 8 29.73 23.24 -17.68
N ALA A 9 28.73 23.32 -18.56
CA ALA A 9 27.36 23.00 -18.23
C ALA A 9 27.27 21.48 -17.97
N ALA A 10 27.02 21.08 -16.73
CA ALA A 10 26.74 19.72 -16.37
C ALA A 10 25.39 19.30 -17.03
N SER A 11 25.47 18.54 -18.10
CA SER A 11 24.32 17.87 -18.70
C SER A 11 23.84 16.77 -17.75
N SER A 12 22.62 16.93 -17.23
CA SER A 12 21.89 15.86 -16.55
C SER A 12 21.86 14.62 -17.46
N PRO A 13 22.08 13.41 -16.93
CA PRO A 13 21.97 12.20 -17.73
C PRO A 13 20.53 12.08 -18.22
N ALA A 14 20.35 12.14 -19.53
CA ALA A 14 19.08 11.82 -20.16
C ALA A 14 18.68 10.40 -19.77
N VAL A 15 17.52 10.25 -19.15
CA VAL A 15 16.91 8.93 -18.92
C VAL A 15 16.75 8.28 -20.28
N ALA A 16 17.50 7.20 -20.51
CA ALA A 16 17.43 6.44 -21.74
C ALA A 16 15.95 5.98 -21.92
N PRO A 17 15.39 6.11 -23.14
CA PRO A 17 14.04 5.64 -23.41
C PRO A 17 13.97 4.13 -23.08
N LEU A 18 12.99 3.73 -22.28
CA LEU A 18 12.65 2.33 -22.02
C LEU A 18 12.40 1.66 -23.37
N GLN A 19 13.30 0.78 -23.80
CA GLN A 19 13.08 -0.01 -25.00
C GLN A 19 11.86 -0.90 -24.76
N PRO A 20 10.83 -0.85 -25.61
CA PRO A 20 9.68 -1.72 -25.47
C PRO A 20 10.12 -3.20 -25.55
N PRO A 21 9.65 -4.07 -24.66
CA PRO A 21 9.95 -5.49 -24.75
C PRO A 21 9.34 -6.05 -26.05
N THR A 22 10.19 -6.68 -26.86
CA THR A 22 9.78 -7.43 -28.04
C THR A 22 9.21 -8.77 -27.59
N HIS A 23 7.93 -8.90 -27.41
CA HIS A 23 7.04 -10.06 -27.35
C HIS A 23 5.91 -9.86 -26.32
N GLU A 24 4.75 -10.45 -26.61
CA GLU A 24 3.54 -10.53 -25.80
C GLU A 24 3.86 -10.97 -24.35
N HIS A 25 4.00 -10.05 -23.43
CA HIS A 25 4.30 -10.40 -22.05
C HIS A 25 3.17 -9.96 -21.13
N ARG A 26 2.37 -10.94 -20.74
CA ARG A 26 1.50 -10.85 -19.59
C ARG A 26 2.38 -10.74 -18.35
N LEU A 27 2.31 -9.63 -17.66
CA LEU A 27 2.97 -9.38 -16.37
C LEU A 27 1.98 -9.63 -15.25
N VAL A 28 2.30 -10.53 -14.34
CA VAL A 28 1.45 -10.86 -13.18
C VAL A 28 1.93 -10.11 -11.95
N VAL A 29 1.14 -9.16 -11.46
CA VAL A 29 1.46 -8.32 -10.32
C VAL A 29 0.51 -8.63 -9.16
N TRP A 30 1.07 -9.06 -8.04
CA TRP A 30 0.31 -9.34 -6.83
C TRP A 30 0.47 -8.22 -5.81
N ALA A 31 -0.63 -7.82 -5.18
CA ALA A 31 -0.58 -6.74 -4.21
C ALA A 31 -1.60 -6.87 -3.08
N THR A 32 -1.29 -6.22 -1.96
CA THR A 32 -2.27 -6.01 -0.89
C THR A 32 -3.42 -5.12 -1.38
N THR A 33 -4.64 -5.41 -0.91
CA THR A 33 -5.89 -4.79 -1.38
C THR A 33 -5.86 -3.27 -1.33
N SER A 34 -5.19 -2.68 -0.36
CA SER A 34 -5.06 -1.22 -0.20
C SER A 34 -4.31 -0.51 -1.33
N LEU A 35 -3.57 -1.26 -2.17
CA LEU A 35 -2.89 -0.74 -3.37
C LEU A 35 -3.74 -0.85 -4.65
N ARG A 36 -4.99 -1.30 -4.57
CA ARG A 36 -5.81 -1.59 -5.75
C ARG A 36 -5.89 -0.40 -6.71
N GLU A 37 -6.36 0.73 -6.23
CA GLU A 37 -6.56 1.92 -7.06
C GLU A 37 -5.25 2.40 -7.72
N PRO A 38 -4.17 2.70 -6.98
CA PRO A 38 -2.94 3.17 -7.62
C PRO A 38 -2.31 2.15 -8.55
N LEU A 39 -2.37 0.84 -8.25
CA LEU A 39 -1.80 -0.17 -9.14
C LEU A 39 -2.64 -0.37 -10.41
N GLN A 40 -3.94 -0.18 -10.38
CA GLN A 40 -4.76 -0.15 -11.60
C GLN A 40 -4.38 1.03 -12.52
N HIS A 41 -4.07 2.19 -11.95
CA HIS A 41 -3.58 3.34 -12.71
C HIS A 41 -2.17 3.07 -13.26
N LEU A 42 -1.31 2.51 -12.44
CA LEU A 42 0.06 2.14 -12.81
C LEU A 42 0.10 1.08 -13.92
N ALA A 43 -0.79 0.08 -13.85
CA ALA A 43 -0.92 -0.95 -14.87
C ALA A 43 -1.30 -0.34 -16.23
N ARG A 44 -2.32 0.52 -16.27
CA ARG A 44 -2.72 1.23 -17.49
C ARG A 44 -1.58 2.09 -18.06
N GLU A 45 -0.84 2.77 -17.20
CA GLU A 45 0.28 3.58 -17.66
C GLU A 45 1.45 2.72 -18.17
N TYR A 46 1.72 1.60 -17.52
CA TYR A 46 2.71 0.62 -17.99
C TYR A 46 2.32 0.05 -19.36
N GLU A 47 1.09 -0.40 -19.54
CA GLU A 47 0.56 -0.93 -20.80
C GLU A 47 0.63 0.10 -21.92
N ARG A 48 0.31 1.36 -21.62
CA ARG A 48 0.42 2.49 -22.58
C ARG A 48 1.88 2.71 -23.04
N LEU A 49 2.86 2.58 -22.13
CA LEU A 49 4.27 2.78 -22.42
C LEU A 49 4.92 1.57 -23.09
N ALA A 50 4.52 0.38 -22.71
CA ALA A 50 5.09 -0.89 -23.18
C ALA A 50 4.40 -1.43 -24.45
N GLY A 51 3.32 -0.81 -24.91
CA GLY A 51 2.64 -1.11 -26.17
C GLY A 51 1.79 -2.38 -26.11
N GLN A 52 2.40 -3.56 -26.31
CA GLN A 52 1.68 -4.85 -26.37
C GLN A 52 1.66 -5.63 -25.06
N ALA A 53 2.23 -5.08 -23.99
CA ALA A 53 2.21 -5.73 -22.68
C ALA A 53 0.82 -5.63 -22.04
N THR A 54 0.43 -6.68 -21.29
CA THR A 54 -0.76 -6.69 -20.45
C THR A 54 -0.37 -6.93 -18.99
N VAL A 55 -1.03 -6.27 -18.06
CA VAL A 55 -0.79 -6.42 -16.61
C VAL A 55 -1.99 -7.08 -15.96
N GLU A 56 -1.77 -8.28 -15.45
CA GLU A 56 -2.75 -8.94 -14.60
C GLU A 56 -2.51 -8.58 -13.13
N LEU A 57 -3.51 -8.00 -12.50
CA LEU A 57 -3.46 -7.60 -11.10
C LEU A 57 -4.21 -8.61 -10.22
N ARG A 58 -3.54 -9.14 -9.20
CA ARG A 58 -4.16 -9.96 -8.16
C ARG A 58 -4.04 -9.26 -6.82
N PHE A 59 -5.19 -9.15 -6.12
CA PHE A 59 -5.24 -8.49 -4.82
C PHE A 59 -5.68 -9.45 -3.73
N GLY A 60 -5.03 -9.36 -2.56
CA GLY A 60 -5.35 -10.20 -1.41
C GLY A 60 -4.71 -9.73 -0.11
N GLY A 61 -4.93 -10.47 0.95
CA GLY A 61 -4.12 -10.37 2.18
C GLY A 61 -2.71 -10.89 1.91
N GLY A 62 -1.70 -10.32 2.56
CA GLY A 62 -0.32 -10.76 2.33
C GLY A 62 -0.09 -12.23 2.69
N ASP A 63 -0.80 -12.77 3.68
CA ASP A 63 -0.72 -14.20 4.03
C ASP A 63 -1.33 -15.10 2.94
N ASP A 64 -2.46 -14.66 2.34
CA ASP A 64 -3.10 -15.39 1.24
C ASP A 64 -2.20 -15.40 0.00
N LEU A 65 -1.61 -14.23 -0.33
CA LEU A 65 -0.67 -14.10 -1.44
C LEU A 65 0.57 -14.98 -1.24
N LEU A 66 1.15 -15.00 -0.04
CA LEU A 66 2.30 -15.85 0.27
C LEU A 66 1.93 -17.34 0.18
N THR A 67 0.76 -17.73 0.65
CA THR A 67 0.26 -19.09 0.55
C THR A 67 0.13 -19.51 -0.91
N ALA A 68 -0.51 -18.70 -1.75
CA ALA A 68 -0.64 -18.97 -3.18
C ALA A 68 0.73 -19.06 -3.87
N ARG A 69 1.70 -18.20 -3.48
CA ARG A 69 3.05 -18.25 -4.04
C ARG A 69 3.80 -19.52 -3.60
N ASN A 70 3.63 -19.98 -2.37
CA ASN A 70 4.18 -21.26 -1.89
C ASN A 70 3.58 -22.46 -2.62
N GLN A 71 2.36 -22.36 -3.12
CA GLN A 71 1.70 -23.36 -3.96
C GLN A 71 2.15 -23.33 -5.43
N GLY A 72 3.07 -22.42 -5.78
CA GLY A 72 3.67 -22.35 -7.12
C GLY A 72 2.88 -21.48 -8.11
N GLU A 73 1.89 -20.70 -7.65
CA GLU A 73 1.17 -19.80 -8.54
C GLU A 73 2.08 -18.69 -9.08
N ALA A 74 1.90 -18.34 -10.35
CA ALA A 74 2.75 -17.38 -11.07
C ALA A 74 2.62 -15.96 -10.49
N CYS A 75 3.77 -15.32 -10.28
CA CYS A 75 3.89 -13.94 -9.86
C CYS A 75 5.19 -13.36 -10.43
N ASP A 76 5.14 -12.19 -11.02
CA ASP A 76 6.34 -11.49 -11.53
C ASP A 76 6.76 -10.36 -10.60
N VAL A 77 5.78 -9.65 -10.03
CA VAL A 77 6.01 -8.54 -9.11
C VAL A 77 5.07 -8.66 -7.90
N VAL A 78 5.59 -8.43 -6.72
CA VAL A 78 4.80 -8.38 -5.48
C VAL A 78 4.90 -7.02 -4.80
N ALA A 79 3.75 -6.46 -4.38
CA ALA A 79 3.68 -5.19 -3.66
C ALA A 79 2.86 -5.36 -2.35
N ILE A 80 3.50 -5.21 -1.21
CA ILE A 80 2.95 -5.54 0.11
C ILE A 80 2.97 -4.33 1.04
N GLY A 81 1.83 -4.03 1.66
CA GLY A 81 1.66 -2.97 2.67
C GLY A 81 1.96 -3.44 4.10
N ASP A 82 3.03 -4.19 4.29
CA ASP A 82 3.49 -4.68 5.59
C ASP A 82 4.90 -5.23 5.48
N SER A 83 5.85 -4.61 6.15
CA SER A 83 7.26 -5.01 6.10
C SER A 83 7.50 -6.43 6.64
N SER A 84 6.74 -6.86 7.65
CA SER A 84 6.87 -8.21 8.20
C SER A 84 6.44 -9.28 7.19
N GLN A 85 5.41 -9.01 6.41
CA GLN A 85 4.96 -9.90 5.33
C GLN A 85 5.95 -9.91 4.17
N MET A 86 6.47 -8.75 3.75
CA MET A 86 7.51 -8.68 2.72
C MET A 86 8.75 -9.48 3.15
N SER A 87 9.14 -9.40 4.43
CA SER A 87 10.23 -10.21 4.99
C SER A 87 9.95 -11.72 4.92
N ARG A 88 8.70 -12.15 5.06
CA ARG A 88 8.31 -13.57 4.90
C ARG A 88 8.42 -14.03 3.44
N PHE A 89 8.06 -13.19 2.46
CA PHE A 89 8.34 -13.47 1.04
C PHE A 89 9.84 -13.63 0.79
N ALA A 90 10.66 -12.76 1.39
CA ALA A 90 12.12 -12.85 1.28
C ALA A 90 12.66 -14.13 1.94
N ALA A 91 12.19 -14.48 3.16
CA ALA A 91 12.59 -15.68 3.87
C ALA A 91 12.20 -16.97 3.14
N ALA A 92 11.06 -16.97 2.43
CA ALA A 92 10.64 -18.08 1.57
C ALA A 92 11.40 -18.12 0.22
N ALA A 93 12.43 -17.28 0.06
CA ALA A 93 13.24 -17.15 -1.16
C ALA A 93 12.44 -16.86 -2.45
N HIS A 94 11.29 -16.20 -2.32
CA HIS A 94 10.46 -15.81 -3.47
C HIS A 94 10.89 -14.50 -4.13
N LEU A 95 11.76 -13.69 -3.49
CA LEU A 95 12.17 -12.40 -4.02
C LEU A 95 13.52 -12.48 -4.73
N ALA A 96 13.68 -11.67 -5.78
CA ALA A 96 14.97 -11.48 -6.42
C ALA A 96 15.97 -10.85 -5.42
N PRO A 97 17.26 -11.21 -5.47
CA PRO A 97 18.28 -10.63 -4.61
C PRO A 97 18.31 -9.10 -4.75
N HIS A 98 18.41 -8.39 -3.61
CA HIS A 98 18.46 -6.92 -3.55
C HIS A 98 17.30 -6.20 -4.26
N GLY A 99 16.15 -6.88 -4.47
CA GLY A 99 15.05 -6.40 -5.28
C GLY A 99 13.91 -5.72 -4.53
N VAL A 100 13.99 -5.57 -3.20
CA VAL A 100 12.93 -4.92 -2.41
C VAL A 100 13.15 -3.41 -2.38
N ALA A 101 12.20 -2.65 -2.90
CA ALA A 101 12.18 -1.20 -2.83
C ALA A 101 11.02 -0.71 -1.94
N GLU A 102 11.23 0.39 -1.23
CA GLU A 102 10.14 1.10 -0.57
C GLU A 102 9.29 1.79 -1.64
N LEU A 103 8.01 1.46 -1.69
CA LEU A 103 7.08 1.98 -2.70
C LEU A 103 6.38 3.24 -2.22
N ALA A 104 5.85 3.21 -1.00
CA ALA A 104 5.06 4.30 -0.43
C ALA A 104 4.89 4.11 1.08
N ARG A 105 4.30 5.10 1.74
CA ARG A 105 3.83 5.02 3.12
C ARG A 105 2.37 5.43 3.23
N ASN A 106 1.75 5.03 4.35
CA ASN A 106 0.39 5.39 4.70
C ASN A 106 0.31 5.63 6.20
N ARG A 107 -0.82 6.13 6.67
CA ARG A 107 -1.12 6.27 8.09
C ARG A 107 -2.48 5.66 8.41
N LEU A 108 -2.72 5.41 9.67
CA LEU A 108 -4.04 5.03 10.16
C LEU A 108 -4.88 6.27 10.47
N ALA A 109 -6.18 6.08 10.41
CA ALA A 109 -7.17 7.01 10.92
C ALA A 109 -8.30 6.21 11.59
N ILE A 110 -9.01 6.84 12.50
CA ILE A 110 -10.28 6.30 12.99
C ILE A 110 -11.37 6.80 12.04
N VAL A 111 -12.26 5.92 11.59
CA VAL A 111 -13.47 6.27 10.87
C VAL A 111 -14.67 6.15 11.81
N VAL A 112 -15.56 7.14 11.77
CA VAL A 112 -16.79 7.21 12.58
C VAL A 112 -17.97 7.60 11.70
N PRO A 113 -19.21 7.33 12.07
CA PRO A 113 -20.39 7.89 11.39
C PRO A 113 -20.35 9.43 11.41
N ALA A 114 -20.90 10.06 10.38
CA ALA A 114 -20.97 11.51 10.28
C ALA A 114 -21.64 12.14 11.52
N GLY A 115 -21.06 13.23 12.01
CA GLY A 115 -21.45 13.88 13.26
C GLY A 115 -20.96 13.17 14.52
N ASN A 116 -20.21 12.07 14.38
CA ASN A 116 -19.52 11.37 15.47
C ASN A 116 -20.36 11.16 16.75
N PRO A 117 -21.47 10.44 16.66
CA PRO A 117 -22.43 10.33 17.77
C PRO A 117 -21.83 9.66 19.02
N ALA A 118 -20.80 8.82 18.85
CA ALA A 118 -20.08 8.20 19.95
C ALA A 118 -18.99 9.11 20.55
N ALA A 119 -18.81 10.34 20.03
CA ALA A 119 -17.84 11.32 20.48
C ALA A 119 -16.40 10.73 20.57
N ILE A 120 -15.98 9.98 19.57
CA ILE A 120 -14.65 9.39 19.44
C ILE A 120 -13.67 10.49 18.97
N ARG A 121 -12.64 10.79 19.73
CA ARG A 121 -11.65 11.84 19.43
C ARG A 121 -10.23 11.28 19.31
N GLU A 122 -9.97 10.13 19.94
CA GLU A 122 -8.67 9.50 20.00
C GLU A 122 -8.79 7.98 20.16
N LEU A 123 -7.67 7.26 20.08
CA LEU A 123 -7.66 5.79 20.23
C LEU A 123 -8.19 5.33 21.58
N ALA A 124 -7.95 6.09 22.67
CA ALA A 124 -8.42 5.74 24.01
C ALA A 124 -9.96 5.62 24.08
N ASP A 125 -10.66 6.44 23.30
CA ASP A 125 -12.13 6.41 23.26
C ASP A 125 -12.70 5.10 22.70
N LEU A 126 -11.92 4.37 21.90
CA LEU A 126 -12.34 3.08 21.34
C LEU A 126 -12.47 1.98 22.39
N GLY A 127 -11.85 2.15 23.56
CA GLY A 127 -11.94 1.24 24.69
C GLY A 127 -13.12 1.51 25.62
N ARG A 128 -13.93 2.57 25.40
CA ARG A 128 -15.08 2.91 26.25
C ARG A 128 -16.17 1.84 26.20
N PRO A 129 -16.79 1.49 27.33
CA PRO A 129 -17.91 0.56 27.37
C PRO A 129 -19.02 0.98 26.39
N GLY A 130 -19.52 0.01 25.62
CA GLY A 130 -20.61 0.20 24.66
C GLY A 130 -20.18 0.65 23.27
N VAL A 131 -18.91 1.05 23.05
CA VAL A 131 -18.38 1.36 21.71
C VAL A 131 -18.21 0.07 20.88
N ARG A 132 -18.91 -0.02 19.77
CA ARG A 132 -18.79 -1.13 18.80
C ARG A 132 -17.67 -0.81 17.81
N LEU A 133 -16.51 -1.43 18.00
CA LEU A 133 -15.34 -1.22 17.16
C LEU A 133 -15.28 -2.24 16.02
N ALA A 134 -15.07 -1.77 14.78
CA ALA A 134 -14.72 -2.60 13.61
C ALA A 134 -13.22 -2.50 13.32
N VAL A 135 -12.55 -3.65 13.08
CA VAL A 135 -11.14 -3.70 12.70
C VAL A 135 -10.89 -4.76 11.62
N GLY A 136 -9.76 -4.69 10.97
CA GLY A 136 -9.29 -5.76 10.08
C GLY A 136 -8.97 -7.05 10.84
N ARG A 137 -9.07 -8.19 10.15
CA ARG A 137 -8.58 -9.49 10.67
C ARG A 137 -7.08 -9.41 10.90
N ARG A 138 -6.56 -10.17 11.88
CA ARG A 138 -5.13 -10.22 12.20
C ARG A 138 -4.25 -10.73 11.04
N SER A 139 -4.81 -11.52 10.12
CA SER A 139 -4.14 -11.95 8.88
C SER A 139 -4.00 -10.83 7.84
N ALA A 140 -4.79 -9.75 7.93
CA ALA A 140 -4.68 -8.59 7.06
C ALA A 140 -3.76 -7.52 7.64
N SER A 141 -3.01 -6.80 6.80
CA SER A 141 -2.10 -5.72 7.22
C SER A 141 -2.82 -4.68 8.09
N ILE A 142 -4.01 -4.23 7.68
CA ILE A 142 -4.80 -3.26 8.47
C ILE A 142 -5.11 -3.75 9.89
N GLY A 143 -5.39 -5.05 10.06
CA GLY A 143 -5.67 -5.60 11.38
C GLY A 143 -4.44 -5.67 12.28
N ARG A 144 -3.25 -5.92 11.72
CA ARG A 144 -1.97 -5.89 12.47
C ARG A 144 -1.62 -4.46 12.88
N TYR A 145 -1.70 -3.50 11.98
CA TYR A 145 -1.44 -2.09 12.29
C TYR A 145 -2.46 -1.54 13.28
N ALA A 146 -3.75 -1.87 13.16
CA ALA A 146 -4.78 -1.51 14.15
C ALA A 146 -4.46 -2.10 15.53
N SER A 147 -4.08 -3.37 15.60
CA SER A 147 -3.70 -4.02 16.85
C SER A 147 -2.47 -3.37 17.48
N TRP A 148 -1.48 -2.99 16.65
CA TRP A 148 -0.31 -2.26 17.12
C TRP A 148 -0.67 -0.88 17.67
N ALA A 149 -1.50 -0.09 16.95
CA ALA A 149 -1.92 1.24 17.39
C ALA A 149 -2.71 1.20 18.70
N LEU A 150 -3.65 0.25 18.83
CA LEU A 150 -4.40 0.04 20.08
C LEU A 150 -3.48 -0.35 21.23
N SER A 151 -2.49 -1.23 20.99
CA SER A 151 -1.51 -1.63 21.98
C SER A 151 -0.61 -0.46 22.41
N ALA A 152 -0.13 0.34 21.46
CA ALA A 152 0.69 1.53 21.73
C ALA A 152 -0.10 2.61 22.51
N ALA A 153 -1.41 2.68 22.31
CA ALA A 153 -2.30 3.53 23.06
C ALA A 153 -2.78 2.91 24.40
N GLN A 154 -2.32 1.71 24.73
CA GLN A 154 -2.75 0.93 25.92
C GLN A 154 -4.28 0.69 25.96
N VAL A 155 -4.93 0.59 24.80
CA VAL A 155 -6.37 0.35 24.70
C VAL A 155 -6.64 -1.15 24.61
N ALA A 156 -7.24 -1.69 25.66
CA ALA A 156 -7.73 -3.05 25.70
C ALA A 156 -9.21 -3.08 25.26
N VAL A 157 -9.49 -3.59 24.07
CA VAL A 157 -10.84 -3.70 23.53
C VAL A 157 -10.98 -4.98 22.72
N GLU A 158 -12.10 -5.68 22.88
CA GLU A 158 -12.49 -6.74 21.97
C GLU A 158 -13.36 -6.13 20.86
N PRO A 159 -12.90 -6.12 19.62
CA PRO A 159 -13.67 -5.58 18.51
C PRO A 159 -14.98 -6.31 18.30
N ALA A 160 -16.05 -5.56 18.05
CA ALA A 160 -17.37 -6.12 17.74
C ALA A 160 -17.38 -6.90 16.43
N VAL A 161 -16.52 -6.47 15.46
CA VAL A 161 -16.42 -7.17 14.18
C VAL A 161 -14.98 -7.11 13.63
N ARG A 162 -14.56 -8.20 12.98
CA ARG A 162 -13.28 -8.32 12.26
C ARG A 162 -13.53 -8.66 10.80
N VAL A 163 -13.10 -7.80 9.90
CA VAL A 163 -13.34 -7.92 8.46
C VAL A 163 -12.03 -8.04 7.65
N ALA A 164 -12.14 -8.31 6.35
CA ALA A 164 -11.00 -8.68 5.52
C ALA A 164 -10.11 -7.49 5.10
N SER A 165 -10.63 -6.27 5.05
CA SER A 165 -9.92 -5.09 4.51
C SER A 165 -10.33 -3.81 5.20
N ALA A 166 -9.58 -2.71 4.98
CA ALA A 166 -9.93 -1.38 5.46
C ALA A 166 -11.23 -0.86 4.84
N ASP A 167 -11.49 -1.17 3.56
CA ASP A 167 -12.76 -0.82 2.90
C ASP A 167 -13.95 -1.53 3.54
N ALA A 168 -13.78 -2.78 3.96
CA ALA A 168 -14.81 -3.50 4.69
C ALA A 168 -15.03 -2.91 6.10
N VAL A 169 -13.99 -2.42 6.78
CA VAL A 169 -14.15 -1.67 8.05
C VAL A 169 -14.94 -0.39 7.80
N LEU A 170 -14.59 0.39 6.77
CA LEU A 170 -15.34 1.58 6.38
C LEU A 170 -16.82 1.27 6.13
N ALA A 171 -17.11 0.17 5.42
CA ALA A 171 -18.48 -0.26 5.11
C ALA A 171 -19.28 -0.64 6.37
N GLU A 172 -18.67 -1.26 7.40
CA GLU A 172 -19.32 -1.54 8.67
C GLU A 172 -19.77 -0.27 9.39
N VAL A 173 -18.89 0.74 9.42
CA VAL A 173 -19.18 2.04 10.03
C VAL A 173 -20.23 2.80 9.22
N ALA A 174 -20.08 2.87 7.90
CA ALA A 174 -21.02 3.55 7.01
C ALA A 174 -22.45 2.98 7.07
N ALA A 175 -22.56 1.67 7.35
CA ALA A 175 -23.83 0.98 7.51
C ALA A 175 -24.39 1.04 8.96
N GLY A 176 -23.73 1.74 9.89
CA GLY A 176 -24.17 1.84 11.29
C GLY A 176 -24.03 0.54 12.10
N ARG A 177 -23.29 -0.47 11.59
CA ARG A 177 -23.04 -1.71 12.32
C ARG A 177 -21.89 -1.59 13.32
N ALA A 178 -21.06 -0.57 13.18
CA ALA A 178 -20.03 -0.18 14.14
C ALA A 178 -20.07 1.33 14.40
N ASP A 179 -19.66 1.73 15.60
CA ASP A 179 -19.61 3.13 16.03
C ASP A 179 -18.28 3.79 15.67
N ALA A 180 -17.26 2.96 15.46
CA ALA A 180 -15.93 3.38 14.99
C ALA A 180 -15.21 2.24 14.30
N GLY A 181 -14.20 2.58 13.48
CA GLY A 181 -13.29 1.62 12.87
C GLY A 181 -11.89 2.19 12.71
N ILE A 182 -10.89 1.33 12.55
CA ILE A 182 -9.52 1.74 12.20
C ILE A 182 -9.27 1.39 10.76
N VAL A 183 -8.94 2.40 9.95
CA VAL A 183 -8.71 2.34 8.50
C VAL A 183 -7.40 3.02 8.13
N TYR A 184 -7.01 2.96 6.85
CA TYR A 184 -5.93 3.81 6.33
C TYR A 184 -6.47 5.20 5.99
N THR A 185 -5.61 6.23 6.04
CA THR A 185 -5.99 7.58 5.60
C THR A 185 -6.40 7.60 4.13
N THR A 186 -5.80 6.75 3.29
CA THR A 186 -6.21 6.59 1.89
C THR A 186 -7.62 6.03 1.73
N THR A 187 -8.10 5.17 2.65
CA THR A 187 -9.47 4.63 2.63
C THR A 187 -10.54 5.71 2.82
N LEU A 188 -10.18 6.81 3.50
CA LEU A 188 -11.10 7.94 3.69
C LEU A 188 -11.23 8.84 2.45
N ARG A 189 -10.32 8.70 1.48
CA ARG A 189 -10.45 9.41 0.21
C ARG A 189 -11.60 8.81 -0.59
N GLY A 190 -12.59 9.63 -0.92
CA GLY A 190 -13.79 9.15 -1.59
C GLY A 190 -14.75 8.36 -0.72
N ALA A 191 -14.55 8.35 0.60
CA ALA A 191 -15.51 7.79 1.54
C ALA A 191 -16.87 8.52 1.43
N PRO A 192 -18.00 7.82 1.65
CA PRO A 192 -19.31 8.44 1.57
C PRO A 192 -19.50 9.51 2.67
N ALA A 193 -20.34 10.50 2.40
CA ALA A 193 -20.63 11.58 3.35
C ALA A 193 -21.27 11.09 4.68
N SER A 194 -21.66 9.81 4.75
CA SER A 194 -22.19 9.18 5.99
C SER A 194 -21.11 8.85 7.03
N VAL A 195 -19.83 9.08 6.71
CA VAL A 195 -18.70 8.86 7.64
C VAL A 195 -17.76 10.03 7.63
N GLU A 196 -16.97 10.15 8.70
CA GLU A 196 -15.88 11.12 8.82
C GLU A 196 -14.64 10.48 9.48
N GLY A 197 -13.48 11.12 9.28
CA GLY A 197 -12.21 10.65 9.80
C GLY A 197 -11.78 11.39 11.06
N VAL A 198 -11.27 10.66 12.05
CA VAL A 198 -10.60 11.22 13.23
C VAL A 198 -9.11 10.89 13.15
N VAL A 199 -8.27 11.90 13.31
CA VAL A 199 -6.81 11.80 13.23
C VAL A 199 -6.26 11.07 14.45
N ILE A 200 -5.38 10.09 14.21
CA ILE A 200 -4.62 9.43 15.28
C ILE A 200 -3.34 10.23 15.54
N ALA A 201 -3.02 10.49 16.80
CA ALA A 201 -1.83 11.22 17.19
C ALA A 201 -0.55 10.58 16.62
N PRO A 202 0.42 11.35 16.09
CA PRO A 202 1.62 10.80 15.44
C PRO A 202 2.41 9.80 16.29
N ALA A 203 2.48 10.01 17.60
CA ALA A 203 3.17 9.10 18.53
C ALA A 203 2.52 7.70 18.62
N GLN A 204 1.25 7.58 18.24
CA GLN A 204 0.45 6.34 18.25
C GLN A 204 0.15 5.83 16.85
N ASN A 205 0.70 6.48 15.81
CA ASN A 205 0.41 6.24 14.41
C ASN A 205 1.68 5.89 13.63
N GLN A 206 2.18 4.67 13.84
CA GLN A 206 3.33 4.18 13.10
C GLN A 206 3.04 4.21 11.59
N PRO A 207 3.96 4.73 10.76
CA PRO A 207 3.80 4.68 9.31
C PRO A 207 3.65 3.25 8.80
N VAL A 208 2.65 3.03 7.97
CA VAL A 208 2.44 1.78 7.23
C VAL A 208 3.38 1.80 6.03
N LEU A 209 4.30 0.85 5.99
CA LEU A 209 5.30 0.75 4.94
C LEU A 209 4.81 -0.16 3.81
N TYR A 210 4.83 0.35 2.59
CA TYR A 210 4.56 -0.41 1.37
C TYR A 210 5.88 -0.67 0.65
N SER A 211 6.12 -1.92 0.32
CA SER A 211 7.30 -2.35 -0.44
C SER A 211 6.87 -3.07 -1.71
N ILE A 212 7.71 -2.96 -2.75
CA ILE A 212 7.55 -3.64 -4.03
C ILE A 212 8.83 -4.41 -4.36
N ALA A 213 8.68 -5.57 -4.97
CA ALA A 213 9.82 -6.39 -5.38
C ALA A 213 9.50 -7.21 -6.62
N VAL A 214 10.53 -7.54 -7.39
CA VAL A 214 10.46 -8.55 -8.46
C VAL A 214 10.51 -9.94 -7.82
N ASP A 215 9.64 -10.85 -8.28
CA ASP A 215 9.69 -12.26 -7.89
C ASP A 215 10.97 -12.92 -8.41
N ARG A 216 11.49 -13.89 -7.68
CA ARG A 216 12.74 -14.58 -8.04
C ARG A 216 12.68 -15.29 -9.37
N GLN A 217 11.53 -15.90 -9.70
CA GLN A 217 11.35 -16.60 -10.97
C GLN A 217 11.28 -15.62 -12.16
N ALA A 218 10.86 -14.38 -11.91
CA ALA A 218 10.85 -13.30 -12.88
C ALA A 218 12.09 -12.39 -12.83
N ALA A 219 13.15 -12.77 -12.11
CA ALA A 219 14.33 -11.92 -11.89
C ALA A 219 15.03 -11.46 -13.20
N GLN A 220 14.91 -12.26 -14.26
CA GLN A 220 15.44 -11.92 -15.58
C GLN A 220 14.41 -11.21 -16.49
N SER A 221 13.17 -11.08 -16.06
CA SER A 221 12.13 -10.38 -16.81
C SER A 221 12.44 -8.87 -16.88
N ALA A 222 12.66 -8.36 -18.07
CA ALA A 222 12.80 -6.93 -18.32
C ALA A 222 11.52 -6.18 -17.99
N GLY A 223 10.35 -6.80 -18.28
CA GLY A 223 9.03 -6.26 -17.98
C GLY A 223 8.80 -6.08 -16.49
N ALA A 224 9.12 -7.09 -15.65
CA ALA A 224 8.98 -6.99 -14.19
C ALA A 224 9.85 -5.87 -13.61
N ARG A 225 11.11 -5.76 -14.05
CA ARG A 225 12.00 -4.67 -13.63
C ARG A 225 11.50 -3.29 -14.08
N ALA A 226 11.02 -3.19 -15.33
CA ALA A 226 10.48 -1.94 -15.86
C ALA A 226 9.23 -1.49 -15.11
N PHE A 227 8.34 -2.42 -14.73
CA PHE A 227 7.17 -2.12 -13.91
C PHE A 227 7.56 -1.60 -12.52
N VAL A 228 8.51 -2.24 -11.85
CA VAL A 228 9.03 -1.77 -10.55
C VAL A 228 9.69 -0.41 -10.69
N ALA A 229 10.49 -0.19 -11.74
CA ALA A 229 11.12 1.11 -12.00
C ALA A 229 10.07 2.21 -12.26
N LEU A 230 9.00 1.91 -13.02
CA LEU A 230 7.89 2.84 -13.24
C LEU A 230 7.18 3.17 -11.92
N ALA A 231 6.89 2.15 -11.08
CA ALA A 231 6.22 2.32 -9.81
C ALA A 231 7.00 3.21 -8.83
N CYS A 232 8.32 3.01 -8.77
CA CYS A 232 9.22 3.78 -7.90
C CYS A 232 9.66 5.12 -8.52
N GLY A 233 9.49 5.30 -9.83
CA GLY A 233 9.85 6.51 -10.56
C GLY A 233 8.82 7.64 -10.40
N GLU A 234 9.09 8.78 -11.03
CA GLU A 234 8.30 10.00 -10.90
C GLU A 234 6.81 9.79 -11.21
N VAL A 235 6.50 9.07 -12.29
CA VAL A 235 5.12 8.78 -12.72
C VAL A 235 4.38 7.96 -11.67
N GLY A 236 4.98 6.87 -11.20
CA GLY A 236 4.38 6.01 -10.18
C GLY A 236 4.21 6.74 -8.86
N GLN A 237 5.21 7.52 -8.45
CA GLN A 237 5.14 8.31 -7.23
C GLN A 237 4.08 9.41 -7.31
N ARG A 238 3.83 10.00 -8.48
CA ARG A 238 2.70 10.91 -8.68
C ARG A 238 1.37 10.19 -8.52
N ILE A 239 1.17 9.04 -9.17
CA ILE A 239 -0.05 8.22 -9.06
C ILE A 239 -0.33 7.86 -7.59
N LEU A 240 0.70 7.43 -6.85
CA LEU A 240 0.57 7.09 -5.43
C LEU A 240 0.18 8.31 -4.58
N ARG A 241 0.82 9.47 -4.78
CA ARG A 241 0.44 10.71 -4.09
C ARG A 241 -0.98 11.14 -4.40
N ASP A 242 -1.38 11.06 -5.68
CA ASP A 242 -2.75 11.40 -6.10
C ASP A 242 -3.78 10.45 -5.48
N SER A 243 -3.39 9.20 -5.18
CA SER A 243 -4.20 8.24 -4.41
C SER A 243 -4.06 8.43 -2.87
N GLY A 244 -3.35 9.46 -2.41
CA GLY A 244 -3.24 9.83 -0.98
C GLY A 244 -2.14 9.11 -0.20
N PHE A 245 -1.28 8.37 -0.86
CA PHE A 245 -0.11 7.78 -0.21
C PHE A 245 0.97 8.81 0.07
N LEU A 246 1.74 8.58 1.11
CA LEU A 246 2.93 9.35 1.43
C LEU A 246 4.13 8.80 0.65
N PRO A 247 5.10 9.67 0.28
CA PRO A 247 6.30 9.22 -0.41
C PRO A 247 7.18 8.32 0.47
N PRO A 248 8.08 7.53 -0.13
CA PRO A 248 9.12 6.80 0.59
C PRO A 248 9.89 7.71 1.55
N GLY A 249 10.24 7.18 2.73
CA GLY A 249 10.98 7.94 3.75
C GLY A 249 10.14 8.95 4.56
N ALA A 250 8.87 9.20 4.23
CA ALA A 250 8.02 10.13 5.01
C ALA A 250 7.83 9.62 6.45
N LYS A 251 7.98 10.53 7.44
CA LYS A 251 7.81 10.25 8.89
C LYS A 251 6.38 10.42 9.31
#